data_ca3f9da5510670dfed21f91b0504f845
#
_entry.id   ca3f9da5510670dfed21f91b0504f845
#
_cell.length_a   1.000
_cell.length_b   1.000
_cell.length_c   1.000
_cell.angle_alpha   90.00
_cell.angle_beta   90.00
_cell.angle_gamma   90.00
#
_symmetry.space_group_name_H-M   'P 1'
#
loop_
_entity.id
_entity.type
_entity.pdbx_description
1 polymer ?
#
loop_
_entity_poly.entity_id
_entity_poly.type
_entity_poly.pdbx_seq_one_letter_code
_entity_poly.pdbx_strand_id
1 'polypeptide(L)'
;GLPTVGNPNNYKYDPKIIYDPEQDRFICVLLNGTNQFNWIVFGFSQTNDPAGAWNFYKLYGDYAADTTWFDYPAISITHNELFLTGNKITYNGSWQTGFRQTVIYQVKKSDGYNAAPVLNYQLWDSINPINNVYIRNLCPVLGGGAIYGPEQYFVSNRNLDIQNDTIFLVKIPDTIGSTNTNLSITVLQTPLAYGVPPDGRQNTTFDNTIEDLTTNDGRILGAFIESDQIQFVNASLNTGNGSAGIYHGVISNVSSSPTVTGNIFSVDTLDFGYPNLSFSGNQGGNTSIISFDYTGPNAFAGLGAIYYDGSQFSDMLKIRQGDSVIDVMTGVQRWGDYTGSQTYWPAIGKVWVVGIYGKKNRGYGNYMAEIGIPSLAGVANEQQKKNAGKVFPNPAFDYIQAEFSVSTAQQVDFSIYDITGRMVDKLYTTYCKKGANLIQFNIAPLAKGSYVLKGVNTDGAIIMTNKFIRQ
;
A
#
# COMPACT_ATOMS: atom_id res chain seq x y z
N GLY A 1 17.68 4.00 -20.01
CA GLY A 1 17.11 5.17 -19.33
C GLY A 1 15.70 5.45 -19.79
N LEU A 2 14.92 6.26 -19.03
CA LEU A 2 13.58 6.67 -19.44
C LEU A 2 13.62 7.36 -20.81
N PRO A 3 12.63 7.12 -21.70
CA PRO A 3 12.63 7.67 -23.05
C PRO A 3 12.67 9.20 -23.00
N THR A 4 13.41 9.79 -23.94
CA THR A 4 13.36 11.22 -24.19
C THR A 4 12.00 11.53 -24.81
N VAL A 5 11.11 12.17 -24.09
CA VAL A 5 9.85 12.69 -24.62
C VAL A 5 10.09 14.14 -25.00
N GLY A 6 9.71 14.54 -26.18
CA GLY A 6 10.09 15.77 -26.87
C GLY A 6 9.78 17.11 -26.20
N ASN A 7 9.87 17.20 -24.88
CA ASN A 7 9.73 18.41 -24.10
C ASN A 7 11.11 18.85 -23.59
N PRO A 8 11.55 20.09 -23.84
CA PRO A 8 12.85 20.57 -23.41
C PRO A 8 13.07 20.49 -21.89
N ASN A 9 12.02 20.54 -21.09
CA ASN A 9 12.12 20.44 -19.63
C ASN A 9 12.17 19.00 -19.13
N ASN A 10 11.75 17.99 -19.91
CA ASN A 10 11.76 16.55 -19.58
C ASN A 10 11.44 16.27 -18.10
N TYR A 11 10.48 17.01 -17.54
CA TYR A 11 10.09 16.94 -16.15
C TYR A 11 9.20 15.72 -15.91
N LYS A 12 9.58 14.87 -14.98
CA LYS A 12 8.86 13.64 -14.64
C LYS A 12 8.22 13.79 -13.28
N TYR A 13 6.95 13.37 -13.16
CA TYR A 13 6.16 13.51 -11.94
C TYR A 13 5.12 12.39 -11.83
N ASP A 14 4.48 12.29 -10.68
CA ASP A 14 3.42 11.34 -10.33
C ASP A 14 3.74 9.88 -10.69
N PRO A 15 4.85 9.31 -10.20
CA PRO A 15 5.17 7.93 -10.47
C PRO A 15 4.22 6.99 -9.72
N LYS A 16 3.78 5.95 -10.41
CA LYS A 16 3.11 4.77 -9.85
C LYS A 16 3.89 3.53 -10.26
N ILE A 17 4.06 2.61 -9.33
CA ILE A 17 4.71 1.32 -9.59
C ILE A 17 3.88 0.20 -8.96
N ILE A 18 3.75 -0.91 -9.66
CA ILE A 18 3.10 -2.12 -9.19
C ILE A 18 3.94 -3.34 -9.55
N TYR A 19 4.00 -4.31 -8.66
CA TYR A 19 4.57 -5.62 -8.92
C TYR A 19 3.48 -6.57 -9.40
N ASP A 20 3.75 -7.27 -10.49
CA ASP A 20 2.90 -8.31 -11.08
C ASP A 20 3.41 -9.68 -10.61
N PRO A 21 2.76 -10.33 -9.64
CA PRO A 21 3.24 -11.59 -9.08
C PRO A 21 3.12 -12.77 -10.06
N GLU A 22 2.23 -12.67 -11.06
CA GLU A 22 2.07 -13.74 -12.05
C GLU A 22 3.16 -13.75 -13.11
N GLN A 23 3.73 -12.57 -13.39
CA GLN A 23 4.82 -12.41 -14.34
C GLN A 23 6.18 -12.28 -13.66
N ASP A 24 6.22 -12.15 -12.34
CA ASP A 24 7.40 -11.82 -11.54
C ASP A 24 8.13 -10.60 -12.11
N ARG A 25 7.38 -9.50 -12.33
CA ARG A 25 7.85 -8.27 -13.00
C ARG A 25 7.20 -7.03 -12.43
N PHE A 26 7.78 -5.88 -12.76
CA PHE A 26 7.28 -4.58 -12.36
C PHE A 26 6.70 -3.83 -13.54
N ILE A 27 5.64 -3.07 -13.27
CA ILE A 27 5.08 -2.08 -14.18
C ILE A 27 5.19 -0.72 -13.52
N CYS A 28 5.64 0.29 -14.22
CA CYS A 28 5.60 1.67 -13.76
C CYS A 28 4.84 2.55 -14.75
N VAL A 29 4.16 3.55 -14.22
CA VAL A 29 3.56 4.64 -14.98
C VAL A 29 4.04 5.94 -14.38
N LEU A 30 4.37 6.91 -15.19
CA LEU A 30 4.69 8.26 -14.76
C LEU A 30 4.24 9.29 -15.79
N LEU A 31 4.04 10.51 -15.35
CA LEU A 31 3.77 11.63 -16.23
C LEU A 31 5.06 12.35 -16.59
N ASN A 32 5.09 12.92 -17.79
CA ASN A 32 6.26 13.68 -18.27
C ASN A 32 5.83 14.91 -19.03
N GLY A 33 6.52 16.00 -18.80
CA GLY A 33 6.33 17.27 -19.53
C GLY A 33 5.62 18.32 -18.72
N THR A 34 4.84 19.16 -19.36
CA THR A 34 4.03 20.23 -18.80
C THR A 34 2.56 20.01 -19.13
N ASN A 35 1.66 20.82 -18.59
CA ASN A 35 0.24 20.76 -18.92
C ASN A 35 -0.05 20.94 -20.44
N GLN A 36 0.80 21.64 -21.20
CA GLN A 36 0.63 21.79 -22.65
C GLN A 36 1.29 20.66 -23.48
N PHE A 37 2.27 19.96 -22.91
CA PHE A 37 3.04 18.90 -23.58
C PHE A 37 3.16 17.70 -22.65
N ASN A 38 2.02 17.16 -22.25
CA ASN A 38 1.93 16.10 -21.29
C ASN A 38 1.97 14.72 -21.96
N TRP A 39 2.80 13.86 -21.43
CA TRP A 39 2.94 12.47 -21.86
C TRP A 39 2.71 11.52 -20.70
N ILE A 40 2.04 10.43 -21.00
CA ILE A 40 1.92 9.26 -20.12
C ILE A 40 2.99 8.27 -20.55
N VAL A 41 3.88 7.91 -19.64
CA VAL A 41 4.95 6.95 -19.88
C VAL A 41 4.66 5.65 -19.16
N PHE A 42 4.64 4.55 -19.89
CA PHE A 42 4.51 3.20 -19.37
C PHE A 42 5.86 2.50 -19.42
N GLY A 43 6.25 1.83 -18.36
CA GLY A 43 7.44 1.01 -18.28
C GLY A 43 7.09 -0.40 -17.82
N PHE A 44 7.65 -1.40 -18.49
CA PHE A 44 7.53 -2.82 -18.12
C PHE A 44 8.93 -3.36 -17.90
N SER A 45 9.23 -3.90 -16.72
CA SER A 45 10.56 -4.49 -16.48
C SER A 45 10.75 -5.75 -17.32
N GLN A 46 11.97 -5.95 -17.82
CA GLN A 46 12.29 -7.15 -18.63
C GLN A 46 12.53 -8.38 -17.77
N THR A 47 12.84 -8.19 -16.49
CA THR A 47 13.07 -9.23 -15.49
C THR A 47 12.46 -8.82 -14.15
N ASN A 48 12.61 -9.64 -13.14
CA ASN A 48 12.21 -9.34 -11.75
C ASN A 48 13.21 -8.43 -11.00
N ASP A 49 14.28 -8.01 -11.66
CA ASP A 49 15.18 -6.99 -11.11
C ASP A 49 14.72 -5.59 -11.55
N PRO A 50 14.18 -4.75 -10.63
CA PRO A 50 13.74 -3.41 -10.96
C PRO A 50 14.89 -2.46 -11.35
N ALA A 51 16.14 -2.79 -11.03
CA ALA A 51 17.33 -2.05 -11.46
C ALA A 51 17.80 -2.46 -12.88
N GLY A 52 17.22 -3.52 -13.45
CA GLY A 52 17.54 -4.05 -14.77
C GLY A 52 16.95 -3.20 -15.91
N ALA A 53 16.82 -3.83 -17.08
CA ALA A 53 16.29 -3.19 -18.28
C ALA A 53 14.75 -3.12 -18.26
N TRP A 54 14.20 -2.12 -18.95
CA TRP A 54 12.77 -1.85 -19.06
C TRP A 54 12.37 -1.59 -20.50
N ASN A 55 11.18 -2.01 -20.89
CA ASN A 55 10.51 -1.63 -22.12
C ASN A 55 9.63 -0.41 -21.85
N PHE A 56 9.89 0.72 -22.54
CA PHE A 56 9.16 1.96 -22.33
C PHE A 56 8.29 2.34 -23.52
N TYR A 57 7.09 2.83 -23.21
CA TYR A 57 6.12 3.35 -24.17
C TYR A 57 5.63 4.71 -23.71
N LYS A 58 5.13 5.52 -24.66
CA LYS A 58 4.54 6.81 -24.36
C LYS A 58 3.24 7.02 -25.12
N LEU A 59 2.25 7.60 -24.44
CA LEU A 59 1.03 8.09 -25.06
C LEU A 59 0.91 9.58 -24.79
N TYR A 60 0.30 10.32 -25.72
CA TYR A 60 0.06 11.75 -25.55
C TYR A 60 -1.13 11.97 -24.59
N GLY A 61 -0.95 12.80 -23.56
CA GLY A 61 -1.97 13.04 -22.55
C GLY A 61 -3.21 13.79 -23.07
N ASP A 62 -3.02 14.66 -24.08
CA ASP A 62 -4.12 15.30 -24.80
C ASP A 62 -4.51 14.52 -26.05
N TYR A 63 -4.99 13.28 -25.86
CA TYR A 63 -5.34 12.38 -26.98
C TYR A 63 -6.44 12.93 -27.89
N ALA A 64 -7.31 13.80 -27.40
CA ALA A 64 -8.45 14.37 -28.14
C ALA A 64 -8.11 15.73 -28.79
N ALA A 65 -6.91 16.27 -28.57
CA ALA A 65 -6.50 17.61 -28.98
C ALA A 65 -7.52 18.71 -28.57
N ASP A 66 -8.02 18.60 -27.33
CA ASP A 66 -9.09 19.45 -26.78
C ASP A 66 -8.57 20.44 -25.71
N THR A 67 -7.26 20.71 -25.72
CA THR A 67 -6.56 21.61 -24.79
C THR A 67 -6.66 21.15 -23.33
N THR A 68 -6.64 19.85 -23.11
CA THR A 68 -6.56 19.23 -21.79
C THR A 68 -5.24 18.48 -21.61
N TRP A 69 -4.89 18.19 -20.37
CA TRP A 69 -3.77 17.35 -20.03
C TRP A 69 -4.23 16.24 -19.06
N PHE A 70 -3.48 15.15 -19.03
CA PHE A 70 -3.76 14.00 -18.17
C PHE A 70 -3.04 14.20 -16.82
N ASP A 71 -3.76 14.03 -15.71
CA ASP A 71 -3.27 14.25 -14.36
C ASP A 71 -3.79 13.19 -13.40
N TYR A 72 -3.10 13.03 -12.28
CA TYR A 72 -3.46 12.15 -11.18
C TYR A 72 -3.57 10.68 -11.59
N PRO A 73 -2.47 10.01 -12.01
CA PRO A 73 -2.49 8.61 -12.41
C PRO A 73 -2.73 7.68 -11.22
N ALA A 74 -3.56 6.64 -11.40
CA ALA A 74 -3.67 5.50 -10.51
C ALA A 74 -3.71 4.22 -11.35
N ILE A 75 -3.10 3.12 -10.85
CA ILE A 75 -2.94 1.89 -11.61
C ILE A 75 -3.41 0.66 -10.84
N SER A 76 -3.90 -0.33 -11.58
CA SER A 76 -4.14 -1.71 -11.13
C SER A 76 -3.84 -2.69 -12.25
N ILE A 77 -3.79 -3.98 -11.92
CA ILE A 77 -3.62 -5.06 -12.89
C ILE A 77 -4.66 -6.15 -12.67
N THR A 78 -5.08 -6.76 -13.78
CA THR A 78 -5.75 -8.06 -13.81
C THR A 78 -4.80 -9.12 -14.38
N HIS A 79 -5.27 -10.34 -14.56
CA HIS A 79 -4.48 -11.42 -15.19
C HIS A 79 -3.84 -11.00 -16.52
N ASN A 80 -4.57 -10.24 -17.35
CA ASN A 80 -4.14 -9.93 -18.72
C ASN A 80 -3.74 -8.47 -18.94
N GLU A 81 -4.18 -7.55 -18.10
CA GLU A 81 -4.18 -6.12 -18.43
C GLU A 81 -3.72 -5.24 -17.28
N LEU A 82 -3.15 -4.11 -17.67
CA LEU A 82 -2.90 -2.95 -16.83
C LEU A 82 -4.01 -1.94 -17.05
N PHE A 83 -4.57 -1.42 -15.97
CA PHE A 83 -5.51 -0.31 -15.99
C PHE A 83 -4.84 0.93 -15.41
N LEU A 84 -4.97 2.04 -16.12
CA LEU A 84 -4.53 3.36 -15.69
C LEU A 84 -5.72 4.30 -15.72
N THR A 85 -6.02 4.92 -14.59
CA THR A 85 -7.01 6.01 -14.52
C THR A 85 -6.31 7.36 -14.37
N GLY A 86 -6.98 8.42 -14.78
CA GLY A 86 -6.56 9.79 -14.54
C GLY A 86 -7.61 10.79 -14.99
N ASN A 87 -7.40 12.04 -14.66
CA ASN A 87 -8.30 13.14 -14.97
C ASN A 87 -7.80 13.93 -16.17
N LYS A 88 -8.69 14.35 -17.04
CA LYS A 88 -8.42 15.38 -18.05
C LYS A 88 -8.74 16.74 -17.47
N ILE A 89 -7.76 17.64 -17.49
CA ILE A 89 -7.83 18.97 -16.93
C ILE A 89 -7.46 19.99 -18.01
N THR A 90 -8.19 21.10 -18.14
CA THR A 90 -7.86 22.17 -19.10
C THR A 90 -6.52 22.82 -18.77
N TYR A 91 -5.76 23.22 -19.79
CA TYR A 91 -4.41 23.79 -19.64
C TYR A 91 -4.33 24.98 -18.69
N ASN A 92 -5.37 25.82 -18.65
CA ASN A 92 -5.43 27.03 -17.86
C ASN A 92 -6.33 26.88 -16.61
N GLY A 93 -6.81 25.68 -16.31
CA GLY A 93 -7.66 25.39 -15.16
C GLY A 93 -6.89 24.78 -14.01
N SER A 94 -7.30 25.05 -12.77
CA SER A 94 -6.85 24.28 -11.61
C SER A 94 -7.44 22.86 -11.67
N TRP A 95 -6.89 21.95 -10.88
CA TRP A 95 -7.45 20.60 -10.77
C TRP A 95 -8.92 20.60 -10.28
N GLN A 96 -9.36 21.61 -9.54
CA GLN A 96 -10.74 21.79 -9.11
C GLN A 96 -11.64 22.31 -10.23
N THR A 97 -11.24 23.39 -10.89
CA THR A 97 -12.06 24.15 -11.84
C THR A 97 -11.86 23.74 -13.29
N GLY A 98 -10.69 23.20 -13.62
CA GLY A 98 -10.32 22.76 -14.97
C GLY A 98 -10.73 21.32 -15.30
N PHE A 99 -11.23 20.56 -14.34
CA PHE A 99 -11.64 19.18 -14.57
C PHE A 99 -12.70 19.07 -15.68
N ARG A 100 -12.44 18.14 -16.60
CA ARG A 100 -13.36 17.82 -17.72
C ARG A 100 -13.97 16.44 -17.55
N GLN A 101 -13.16 15.42 -17.40
CA GLN A 101 -13.59 14.02 -17.21
C GLN A 101 -12.48 13.16 -16.65
N THR A 102 -12.82 12.01 -16.12
CA THR A 102 -11.88 10.94 -15.83
C THR A 102 -11.86 9.97 -17.02
N VAL A 103 -10.69 9.42 -17.29
CA VAL A 103 -10.47 8.42 -18.34
C VAL A 103 -9.79 7.18 -17.78
N ILE A 104 -10.00 6.03 -18.47
CA ILE A 104 -9.34 4.77 -18.14
C ILE A 104 -8.63 4.26 -19.39
N TYR A 105 -7.35 3.97 -19.28
CA TYR A 105 -6.59 3.21 -20.26
C TYR A 105 -6.55 1.77 -19.79
N GLN A 106 -7.12 0.86 -20.57
CA GLN A 106 -7.01 -0.58 -20.44
C GLN A 106 -5.93 -1.04 -21.40
N VAL A 107 -4.80 -1.58 -20.91
CA VAL A 107 -3.59 -1.84 -21.68
C VAL A 107 -3.22 -3.31 -21.57
N LYS A 108 -2.96 -3.97 -22.70
CA LYS A 108 -2.55 -5.38 -22.74
C LYS A 108 -1.14 -5.55 -22.17
N LYS A 109 -0.98 -6.19 -21.00
CA LYS A 109 0.31 -6.36 -20.32
C LYS A 109 1.33 -7.12 -21.17
N SER A 110 0.89 -8.16 -21.88
CA SER A 110 1.79 -8.99 -22.70
C SER A 110 2.54 -8.22 -23.78
N ASP A 111 1.95 -7.15 -24.32
CA ASP A 111 2.64 -6.31 -25.30
C ASP A 111 3.83 -5.58 -24.68
N GLY A 112 3.63 -5.05 -23.46
CA GLY A 112 4.69 -4.38 -22.71
C GLY A 112 5.82 -5.33 -22.32
N TYR A 113 5.48 -6.49 -21.78
CA TYR A 113 6.48 -7.48 -21.38
C TYR A 113 7.27 -8.08 -22.55
N ASN A 114 6.62 -8.25 -23.70
CA ASN A 114 7.25 -8.82 -24.90
C ASN A 114 7.91 -7.77 -25.82
N ALA A 115 8.02 -6.52 -25.38
CA ALA A 115 8.58 -5.43 -26.16
C ALA A 115 7.91 -5.26 -27.54
N ALA A 116 6.58 -5.41 -27.61
CA ALA A 116 5.84 -5.19 -28.85
C ALA A 116 6.08 -3.77 -29.38
N PRO A 117 6.07 -3.53 -30.70
CA PRO A 117 6.35 -2.21 -31.26
C PRO A 117 5.40 -1.10 -30.77
N VAL A 118 4.17 -1.48 -30.43
CA VAL A 118 3.13 -0.61 -29.88
C VAL A 118 2.33 -1.35 -28.79
N LEU A 119 1.80 -0.60 -27.83
CA LEU A 119 0.85 -1.15 -26.87
C LEU A 119 -0.54 -1.20 -27.49
N ASN A 120 -1.21 -2.36 -27.41
CA ASN A 120 -2.64 -2.41 -27.63
C ASN A 120 -3.35 -1.92 -26.39
N TYR A 121 -4.20 -0.92 -26.56
CA TYR A 121 -5.00 -0.38 -25.46
C TYR A 121 -6.40 0.00 -25.93
N GLN A 122 -7.33 0.00 -25.00
CA GLN A 122 -8.65 0.58 -25.13
C GLN A 122 -8.76 1.77 -24.21
N LEU A 123 -9.31 2.88 -24.72
CA LEU A 123 -9.58 4.08 -23.94
C LEU A 123 -11.07 4.12 -23.61
N TRP A 124 -11.36 4.33 -22.34
CA TRP A 124 -12.71 4.56 -21.84
C TRP A 124 -12.79 6.00 -21.34
N ASP A 125 -13.71 6.75 -21.89
CA ASP A 125 -13.98 8.14 -21.52
C ASP A 125 -15.48 8.38 -21.34
N SER A 126 -15.89 9.62 -21.10
CA SER A 126 -17.30 10.00 -20.92
C SER A 126 -17.97 9.23 -19.78
N ILE A 127 -17.25 8.92 -18.73
CA ILE A 127 -17.71 8.14 -17.58
C ILE A 127 -18.55 9.02 -16.68
N ASN A 128 -19.88 8.92 -16.83
CA ASN A 128 -20.83 9.66 -16.01
C ASN A 128 -22.05 8.78 -15.67
N PRO A 129 -22.53 8.83 -14.43
CA PRO A 129 -23.64 7.97 -14.00
C PRO A 129 -25.01 8.47 -14.46
N ILE A 130 -25.29 9.76 -14.31
CA ILE A 130 -26.60 10.38 -14.58
C ILE A 130 -26.37 11.88 -14.79
N ASN A 131 -27.19 12.51 -15.65
CA ASN A 131 -27.28 13.97 -15.80
C ASN A 131 -25.98 14.67 -16.22
N ASN A 132 -25.11 14.02 -16.97
CA ASN A 132 -23.85 14.56 -17.48
C ASN A 132 -22.89 15.04 -16.38
N VAL A 133 -22.99 14.52 -15.15
CA VAL A 133 -22.02 14.77 -14.08
C VAL A 133 -20.95 13.70 -14.14
N TYR A 134 -19.76 14.07 -14.58
CA TYR A 134 -18.62 13.15 -14.65
C TYR A 134 -18.13 12.74 -13.26
N ILE A 135 -17.78 11.46 -13.14
CA ILE A 135 -17.10 10.93 -11.95
C ILE A 135 -15.67 11.45 -11.96
N ARG A 136 -15.17 11.87 -10.79
CA ARG A 136 -13.79 12.31 -10.59
C ARG A 136 -12.95 11.23 -9.93
N ASN A 137 -11.64 11.22 -10.19
CA ASN A 137 -10.66 10.46 -9.40
C ASN A 137 -11.05 8.99 -9.20
N LEU A 138 -11.25 8.25 -10.28
CA LEU A 138 -11.49 6.82 -10.20
C LEU A 138 -10.27 6.12 -9.60
N CYS A 139 -10.45 5.45 -8.45
CA CYS A 139 -9.46 4.60 -7.83
C CYS A 139 -9.61 3.17 -8.37
N PRO A 140 -8.64 2.63 -9.11
CA PRO A 140 -8.71 1.25 -9.59
C PRO A 140 -8.51 0.28 -8.43
N VAL A 141 -9.32 -0.77 -8.40
CA VAL A 141 -9.32 -1.77 -7.33
C VAL A 141 -8.21 -2.79 -7.59
N LEU A 142 -7.36 -3.03 -6.61
CA LEU A 142 -6.30 -4.04 -6.66
C LEU A 142 -6.84 -5.43 -6.27
N GLY A 143 -6.16 -6.50 -6.65
CA GLY A 143 -6.40 -7.81 -6.06
C GLY A 143 -5.94 -7.85 -4.60
N GLY A 144 -6.64 -8.59 -3.77
CA GLY A 144 -6.29 -8.82 -2.36
C GLY A 144 -5.21 -9.89 -2.19
N GLY A 145 -5.62 -11.13 -1.93
CA GLY A 145 -4.72 -12.28 -1.80
C GLY A 145 -4.29 -12.90 -3.13
N ALA A 146 -4.89 -12.49 -4.24
CA ALA A 146 -4.57 -12.93 -5.61
C ALA A 146 -4.88 -11.81 -6.61
N ILE A 147 -4.27 -11.89 -7.80
CA ILE A 147 -4.74 -11.12 -8.96
C ILE A 147 -6.11 -11.63 -9.36
N TYR A 148 -6.99 -10.75 -9.77
CA TYR A 148 -8.35 -11.10 -10.22
C TYR A 148 -8.59 -10.68 -11.68
N GLY A 149 -9.74 -11.01 -12.22
CA GLY A 149 -10.15 -10.68 -13.59
C GLY A 149 -10.94 -11.82 -14.22
N PRO A 150 -11.43 -11.64 -15.47
CA PRO A 150 -11.03 -10.61 -16.44
C PRO A 150 -11.58 -9.21 -16.16
N GLU A 151 -12.64 -9.10 -15.37
CA GLU A 151 -13.25 -7.80 -15.03
C GLU A 151 -12.33 -6.94 -14.17
N GLN A 152 -12.48 -5.62 -14.29
CA GLN A 152 -11.83 -4.63 -13.44
C GLN A 152 -12.85 -3.72 -12.80
N TYR A 153 -12.71 -3.52 -11.49
CA TYR A 153 -13.53 -2.58 -10.73
C TYR A 153 -12.76 -1.29 -10.44
N PHE A 154 -13.53 -0.21 -10.32
CA PHE A 154 -13.03 1.11 -9.89
C PHE A 154 -14.03 1.69 -8.90
N VAL A 155 -13.53 2.42 -7.91
CA VAL A 155 -14.38 3.11 -6.94
C VAL A 155 -14.10 4.60 -6.97
N SER A 156 -15.13 5.40 -6.75
CA SER A 156 -15.03 6.85 -6.62
C SER A 156 -16.13 7.39 -5.71
N ASN A 157 -16.03 8.65 -5.35
CA ASN A 157 -16.97 9.33 -4.48
C ASN A 157 -17.13 10.81 -4.86
N ARG A 158 -17.93 11.54 -4.10
CA ARG A 158 -18.14 13.00 -4.25
C ARG A 158 -17.07 13.73 -3.42
N ASN A 159 -15.83 13.67 -3.86
CA ASN A 159 -14.64 14.06 -3.13
C ASN A 159 -14.52 15.54 -2.71
N LEU A 160 -15.28 16.43 -3.33
CA LEU A 160 -15.28 17.88 -3.03
C LEU A 160 -16.48 18.33 -2.20
N ASP A 161 -17.38 17.43 -1.87
CA ASP A 161 -18.57 17.76 -1.10
C ASP A 161 -18.26 17.82 0.40
N ILE A 162 -18.82 18.80 1.10
CA ILE A 162 -18.64 18.96 2.55
C ILE A 162 -19.20 17.75 3.30
N GLN A 163 -20.31 17.21 2.79
CA GLN A 163 -20.94 15.98 3.28
C GLN A 163 -21.65 15.29 2.14
N ASN A 164 -21.38 13.99 1.96
CA ASN A 164 -22.04 13.17 0.95
C ASN A 164 -22.03 11.69 1.37
N ASP A 165 -22.92 10.88 0.78
CA ASP A 165 -23.07 9.44 1.04
C ASP A 165 -22.95 8.60 -0.23
N THR A 166 -22.67 9.21 -1.38
CA THR A 166 -22.65 8.55 -2.69
C THR A 166 -21.31 7.91 -2.98
N ILE A 167 -21.30 6.61 -3.26
CA ILE A 167 -20.15 5.86 -3.75
C ILE A 167 -20.47 5.35 -5.16
N PHE A 168 -19.53 5.54 -6.08
CA PHE A 168 -19.61 5.03 -7.45
C PHE A 168 -18.77 3.76 -7.57
N LEU A 169 -19.41 2.66 -7.97
CA LEU A 169 -18.74 1.42 -8.37
C LEU A 169 -18.81 1.30 -9.89
N VAL A 170 -17.66 1.40 -10.54
CA VAL A 170 -17.52 1.28 -12.00
C VAL A 170 -16.90 -0.07 -12.32
N LYS A 171 -17.41 -0.76 -13.36
CA LYS A 171 -16.92 -2.06 -13.79
C LYS A 171 -16.67 -2.06 -15.31
N ILE A 172 -15.48 -2.48 -15.70
CA ILE A 172 -15.17 -2.94 -17.05
C ILE A 172 -15.25 -4.47 -17.00
N PRO A 173 -16.10 -5.10 -17.83
CA PRO A 173 -16.48 -6.50 -17.60
C PRO A 173 -15.50 -7.51 -18.14
N ASP A 174 -14.59 -7.14 -19.08
CA ASP A 174 -13.80 -8.13 -19.81
C ASP A 174 -12.52 -7.52 -20.44
N THR A 175 -11.71 -8.38 -21.06
CA THR A 175 -10.47 -8.03 -21.73
C THR A 175 -10.66 -7.28 -23.05
N ILE A 176 -9.61 -6.60 -23.51
CA ILE A 176 -9.56 -5.94 -24.83
C ILE A 176 -9.88 -6.95 -25.93
N GLY A 177 -10.80 -6.56 -26.81
CA GLY A 177 -11.24 -7.39 -27.95
C GLY A 177 -12.37 -8.37 -27.63
N SER A 178 -12.86 -8.41 -26.40
CA SER A 178 -14.09 -9.12 -26.06
C SER A 178 -15.32 -8.47 -26.71
N THR A 179 -16.37 -9.27 -26.88
CA THR A 179 -17.70 -8.76 -27.30
C THR A 179 -18.48 -8.11 -26.17
N ASN A 180 -18.08 -8.35 -24.91
CA ASN A 180 -18.67 -7.75 -23.73
C ASN A 180 -17.94 -6.44 -23.37
N THR A 181 -18.31 -5.35 -24.04
CA THR A 181 -17.59 -4.07 -23.99
C THR A 181 -18.33 -2.96 -23.25
N ASN A 182 -19.36 -3.28 -22.48
CA ASN A 182 -20.17 -2.26 -21.82
C ASN A 182 -19.62 -1.97 -20.40
N LEU A 183 -18.98 -0.82 -20.22
CA LEU A 183 -18.70 -0.28 -18.89
C LEU A 183 -20.04 -0.05 -18.16
N SER A 184 -20.11 -0.49 -16.92
CA SER A 184 -21.29 -0.27 -16.06
C SER A 184 -20.93 0.59 -14.85
N ILE A 185 -21.92 1.37 -14.38
CA ILE A 185 -21.80 2.22 -13.20
C ILE A 185 -22.94 1.89 -12.25
N THR A 186 -22.61 1.51 -11.03
CA THR A 186 -23.56 1.35 -9.93
C THR A 186 -23.39 2.48 -8.95
N VAL A 187 -24.47 3.17 -8.62
CA VAL A 187 -24.49 4.23 -7.60
C VAL A 187 -24.94 3.62 -6.29
N LEU A 188 -24.12 3.70 -5.27
CA LEU A 188 -24.37 3.17 -3.93
C LEU A 188 -24.51 4.33 -2.95
N GLN A 189 -25.25 4.13 -1.88
CA GLN A 189 -25.35 5.09 -0.78
C GLN A 189 -24.89 4.42 0.52
N THR A 190 -23.96 5.05 1.20
CA THR A 190 -23.46 4.56 2.47
C THR A 190 -24.27 5.14 3.62
N PRO A 191 -24.57 4.34 4.68
CA PRO A 191 -25.32 4.84 5.83
C PRO A 191 -24.52 5.85 6.67
N LEU A 192 -23.20 5.91 6.54
CA LEU A 192 -22.34 6.89 7.18
C LEU A 192 -21.78 7.85 6.13
N ALA A 193 -22.13 9.12 6.20
CA ALA A 193 -21.63 10.14 5.31
C ALA A 193 -20.12 10.42 5.54
N TYR A 194 -19.43 10.77 4.46
CA TYR A 194 -18.07 11.30 4.43
C TYR A 194 -18.09 12.77 3.98
N GLY A 195 -16.96 13.47 4.07
CA GLY A 195 -16.85 14.86 3.59
C GLY A 195 -15.40 15.28 3.40
N VAL A 196 -15.19 16.46 2.81
CA VAL A 196 -13.85 17.04 2.64
C VAL A 196 -13.18 17.15 4.02
N PRO A 197 -11.98 16.55 4.19
CA PRO A 197 -11.25 16.67 5.45
C PRO A 197 -10.75 18.11 5.67
N PRO A 198 -10.63 18.57 6.92
CA PRO A 198 -9.88 19.79 7.20
C PRO A 198 -8.39 19.58 6.96
N ASP A 199 -7.64 20.66 6.86
CA ASP A 199 -6.17 20.59 6.84
C ASP A 199 -5.63 20.04 8.17
N GLY A 200 -4.52 19.34 8.10
CA GLY A 200 -3.88 18.71 9.25
C GLY A 200 -3.11 19.72 10.08
N ARG A 201 -3.51 19.89 11.34
CA ARG A 201 -2.87 20.82 12.29
C ARG A 201 -1.41 20.42 12.52
N GLN A 202 -0.52 21.38 12.59
CA GLN A 202 0.88 21.13 12.95
C GLN A 202 1.17 21.54 14.40
N ASN A 203 2.27 21.00 14.95
CA ASN A 203 2.77 21.42 16.26
C ASN A 203 3.48 22.76 16.14
N THR A 204 2.75 23.84 16.40
CA THR A 204 3.19 25.24 16.26
C THR A 204 3.54 25.88 17.60
N THR A 205 3.74 25.11 18.66
CA THR A 205 4.01 25.63 20.02
C THR A 205 5.25 26.51 20.10
N PHE A 206 6.17 26.40 19.16
CA PHE A 206 7.43 27.19 19.10
C PHE A 206 7.43 28.25 17.97
N ASP A 207 6.50 28.21 17.04
CA ASP A 207 6.39 29.13 15.91
C ASP A 207 4.97 29.12 15.36
N ASN A 208 4.18 30.12 15.69
CA ASN A 208 2.77 30.23 15.32
C ASN A 208 2.53 30.77 13.90
N THR A 209 3.59 30.96 13.12
CA THR A 209 3.50 31.36 11.71
C THR A 209 3.45 30.17 10.75
N ILE A 210 3.60 28.95 11.28
CA ILE A 210 3.60 27.74 10.50
C ILE A 210 2.16 27.35 10.15
N GLU A 211 1.90 27.21 8.86
CA GLU A 211 0.60 26.82 8.32
C GLU A 211 0.32 25.33 8.49
N ASP A 212 -0.96 24.98 8.48
CA ASP A 212 -1.41 23.58 8.52
C ASP A 212 -1.05 22.84 7.23
N LEU A 213 -1.07 21.49 7.28
CA LEU A 213 -0.74 20.63 6.16
C LEU A 213 -2.00 20.27 5.36
N THR A 214 -2.02 20.57 4.07
CA THR A 214 -3.21 20.27 3.24
C THR A 214 -3.47 18.77 3.15
N THR A 215 -4.66 18.36 3.50
CA THR A 215 -5.15 16.97 3.33
C THR A 215 -5.76 16.72 1.94
N ASN A 216 -5.73 17.72 1.07
CA ASN A 216 -6.30 17.72 -0.27
C ASN A 216 -7.85 17.72 -0.26
N ASP A 217 -8.45 16.60 -0.69
CA ASP A 217 -9.90 16.41 -0.70
C ASP A 217 -10.26 15.00 -0.19
N GLY A 218 -11.54 14.66 -0.23
CA GLY A 218 -12.05 13.38 0.24
C GLY A 218 -11.99 12.24 -0.80
N ARG A 219 -11.10 12.29 -1.81
CA ARG A 219 -11.00 11.25 -2.85
C ARG A 219 -10.58 9.90 -2.30
N ILE A 220 -11.08 8.82 -2.93
CA ILE A 220 -10.64 7.46 -2.61
C ILE A 220 -9.21 7.28 -3.12
N LEU A 221 -8.31 6.83 -2.24
CA LEU A 221 -6.87 6.76 -2.47
C LEU A 221 -6.34 5.33 -2.58
N GLY A 222 -7.08 4.36 -2.08
CA GLY A 222 -6.73 2.94 -2.17
C GLY A 222 -7.97 2.06 -2.11
N ALA A 223 -7.94 0.94 -2.83
CA ALA A 223 -8.99 -0.07 -2.82
C ALA A 223 -8.44 -1.44 -3.24
N PHE A 224 -8.96 -2.50 -2.63
CA PHE A 224 -8.72 -3.87 -3.08
C PHE A 224 -9.98 -4.72 -3.00
N ILE A 225 -10.01 -5.81 -3.78
CA ILE A 225 -11.08 -6.81 -3.76
C ILE A 225 -10.56 -8.14 -3.20
N GLU A 226 -11.31 -8.72 -2.28
CA GLU A 226 -11.13 -10.08 -1.76
C GLU A 226 -12.50 -10.67 -1.44
N SER A 227 -12.73 -11.93 -1.83
CA SER A 227 -13.95 -12.67 -1.50
C SER A 227 -15.27 -11.92 -1.76
N ASP A 228 -15.43 -11.36 -2.96
CA ASP A 228 -16.62 -10.61 -3.38
C ASP A 228 -16.90 -9.34 -2.52
N GLN A 229 -15.85 -8.81 -1.89
CA GLN A 229 -15.87 -7.54 -1.15
C GLN A 229 -14.78 -6.61 -1.65
N ILE A 230 -15.11 -5.33 -1.79
CA ILE A 230 -14.14 -4.26 -2.03
C ILE A 230 -14.02 -3.44 -0.76
N GLN A 231 -12.79 -3.31 -0.23
CA GLN A 231 -12.46 -2.34 0.80
C GLN A 231 -11.79 -1.13 0.15
N PHE A 232 -12.12 0.07 0.63
CA PHE A 232 -11.53 1.32 0.16
C PHE A 232 -11.36 2.34 1.28
N VAL A 233 -10.45 3.30 1.07
CA VAL A 233 -10.19 4.37 2.05
C VAL A 233 -10.07 5.73 1.39
N ASN A 234 -10.50 6.74 2.13
CA ASN A 234 -10.26 8.16 1.84
C ASN A 234 -10.08 8.96 3.13
N ALA A 235 -9.44 10.12 3.04
CA ALA A 235 -9.47 11.10 4.11
C ALA A 235 -10.88 11.71 4.20
N SER A 236 -11.36 11.99 5.41
CA SER A 236 -12.71 12.52 5.61
C SER A 236 -12.78 13.39 6.87
N LEU A 237 -13.67 14.38 6.83
CA LEU A 237 -14.05 15.08 8.03
C LEU A 237 -14.68 14.11 9.05
N ASN A 238 -14.15 14.09 10.26
CA ASN A 238 -14.82 13.51 11.41
C ASN A 238 -15.76 14.54 12.04
N THR A 239 -17.05 14.39 11.82
CA THR A 239 -18.05 15.34 12.33
C THR A 239 -18.17 15.34 13.86
N GLY A 240 -17.65 14.32 14.55
CA GLY A 240 -17.69 14.22 16.01
C GLY A 240 -16.76 15.18 16.73
N ASN A 241 -15.59 15.47 16.13
CA ASN A 241 -14.57 16.35 16.74
C ASN A 241 -13.95 17.37 15.79
N GLY A 242 -14.35 17.38 14.51
CA GLY A 242 -13.86 18.32 13.50
C GLY A 242 -12.46 18.04 12.98
N SER A 243 -11.84 16.88 13.30
CA SER A 243 -10.52 16.48 12.81
C SER A 243 -10.58 15.80 11.43
N ALA A 244 -9.43 15.70 10.76
CA ALA A 244 -9.29 14.84 9.60
C ALA A 244 -9.17 13.38 10.06
N GLY A 245 -10.15 12.55 9.72
CA GLY A 245 -10.18 11.12 9.96
C GLY A 245 -9.97 10.30 8.69
N ILE A 246 -9.99 8.98 8.82
CA ILE A 246 -9.96 8.03 7.72
C ILE A 246 -11.34 7.39 7.59
N TYR A 247 -11.98 7.60 6.46
CA TYR A 247 -13.16 6.85 6.07
C TYR A 247 -12.71 5.52 5.47
N HIS A 248 -13.18 4.42 6.04
CA HIS A 248 -13.00 3.06 5.54
C HIS A 248 -14.36 2.52 5.11
N GLY A 249 -14.50 2.27 3.81
CA GLY A 249 -15.72 1.72 3.21
C GLY A 249 -15.54 0.26 2.81
N VAL A 250 -16.62 -0.50 2.92
CA VAL A 250 -16.70 -1.90 2.48
C VAL A 250 -17.91 -2.07 1.58
N ILE A 251 -17.67 -2.43 0.31
CA ILE A 251 -18.73 -2.84 -0.63
C ILE A 251 -18.78 -4.35 -0.61
N SER A 252 -19.92 -4.93 -0.23
CA SER A 252 -20.17 -6.36 -0.19
C SER A 252 -21.07 -6.80 -1.35
N ASN A 253 -21.00 -8.10 -1.71
CA ASN A 253 -21.78 -8.71 -2.81
C ASN A 253 -21.56 -8.01 -4.16
N VAL A 254 -20.30 -7.69 -4.44
CA VAL A 254 -19.87 -6.90 -5.61
C VAL A 254 -20.34 -7.51 -6.94
N SER A 255 -20.37 -8.85 -7.02
CA SER A 255 -20.75 -9.59 -8.23
C SER A 255 -22.27 -9.66 -8.48
N SER A 256 -23.10 -9.35 -7.46
CA SER A 256 -24.56 -9.56 -7.54
C SER A 256 -25.37 -8.31 -7.22
N SER A 257 -25.52 -7.98 -5.96
CA SER A 257 -26.30 -6.85 -5.45
C SER A 257 -25.44 -6.04 -4.47
N PRO A 258 -24.56 -5.19 -4.97
CA PRO A 258 -23.59 -4.51 -4.12
C PRO A 258 -24.28 -3.58 -3.13
N THR A 259 -23.81 -3.65 -1.88
CA THR A 259 -24.17 -2.76 -0.79
C THR A 259 -22.92 -2.20 -0.16
N VAL A 260 -22.97 -1.00 0.41
CA VAL A 260 -21.80 -0.35 1.03
C VAL A 260 -22.07 -0.01 2.49
N THR A 261 -21.07 -0.23 3.32
CA THR A 261 -20.99 0.27 4.70
C THR A 261 -19.73 1.10 4.88
N GLY A 262 -19.68 1.95 5.89
CA GLY A 262 -18.52 2.78 6.17
C GLY A 262 -18.30 2.98 7.67
N ASN A 263 -17.05 3.22 8.03
CA ASN A 263 -16.60 3.60 9.36
C ASN A 263 -15.59 4.74 9.26
N ILE A 264 -15.52 5.62 10.25
CA ILE A 264 -14.48 6.64 10.36
C ILE A 264 -13.57 6.29 11.53
N PHE A 265 -12.31 6.06 11.23
CA PHE A 265 -11.25 5.98 12.22
C PHE A 265 -10.68 7.37 12.48
N SER A 266 -10.59 7.76 13.75
CA SER A 266 -10.03 9.04 14.16
C SER A 266 -9.40 8.96 15.54
N VAL A 267 -8.48 9.90 15.82
CA VAL A 267 -7.89 10.12 17.14
C VAL A 267 -7.97 11.61 17.41
N ASP A 268 -8.56 12.00 18.54
CA ASP A 268 -8.91 13.41 18.84
C ASP A 268 -7.74 14.40 18.77
N THR A 269 -6.52 13.93 19.01
CA THR A 269 -5.31 14.74 19.03
C THR A 269 -4.52 14.70 17.73
N LEU A 270 -5.02 13.99 16.71
CA LEU A 270 -4.34 13.79 15.42
C LEU A 270 -5.26 14.11 14.25
N ASP A 271 -4.64 14.52 13.16
CA ASP A 271 -5.26 14.67 11.85
C ASP A 271 -4.56 13.71 10.88
N PHE A 272 -5.33 13.02 10.05
CA PHE A 272 -4.87 11.99 9.12
C PHE A 272 -5.00 12.45 7.68
N GLY A 273 -3.98 12.17 6.88
CA GLY A 273 -3.97 12.45 5.45
C GLY A 273 -3.52 11.25 4.63
N TYR A 274 -3.95 11.23 3.38
CA TYR A 274 -3.48 10.31 2.35
C TYR A 274 -3.53 8.82 2.74
N PRO A 275 -4.66 8.31 3.26
CA PRO A 275 -4.76 6.89 3.60
C PRO A 275 -4.63 6.00 2.36
N ASN A 276 -4.02 4.84 2.55
CA ASN A 276 -3.98 3.76 1.57
C ASN A 276 -4.18 2.42 2.28
N LEU A 277 -4.52 1.36 1.56
CA LEU A 277 -4.72 0.07 2.19
C LEU A 277 -4.27 -1.08 1.29
N SER A 278 -3.93 -2.19 1.94
CA SER A 278 -3.67 -3.46 1.27
C SER A 278 -4.23 -4.62 2.08
N PHE A 279 -4.61 -5.67 1.38
CA PHE A 279 -4.98 -6.93 1.98
C PHE A 279 -3.83 -7.50 2.82
N SER A 280 -4.16 -8.01 4.00
CA SER A 280 -3.16 -8.48 4.97
C SER A 280 -3.51 -9.83 5.59
N GLY A 281 -4.50 -10.54 5.05
CA GLY A 281 -5.01 -11.79 5.60
C GLY A 281 -4.64 -13.01 4.78
N ASN A 282 -5.25 -14.14 5.16
CA ASN A 282 -5.29 -15.31 4.32
C ASN A 282 -6.34 -15.11 3.22
N GLN A 283 -6.10 -15.72 2.06
CA GLN A 283 -7.08 -15.68 0.96
C GLN A 283 -8.48 -16.06 1.46
N GLY A 284 -9.46 -15.25 1.09
CA GLY A 284 -10.84 -15.38 1.56
C GLY A 284 -11.18 -14.65 2.87
N GLY A 285 -10.21 -13.96 3.49
CA GLY A 285 -10.44 -13.14 4.69
C GLY A 285 -10.80 -11.69 4.36
N ASN A 286 -11.22 -10.93 5.38
CA ASN A 286 -11.64 -9.52 5.24
C ASN A 286 -10.67 -8.56 5.93
N THR A 287 -9.42 -8.93 6.11
CA THR A 287 -8.46 -8.16 6.89
C THR A 287 -7.62 -7.24 6.03
N SER A 288 -7.27 -6.07 6.54
CA SER A 288 -6.43 -5.10 5.84
C SER A 288 -5.49 -4.36 6.79
N ILE A 289 -4.38 -3.89 6.24
CA ILE A 289 -3.56 -2.83 6.84
C ILE A 289 -3.89 -1.54 6.10
N ILE A 290 -4.25 -0.52 6.88
CA ILE A 290 -4.52 0.84 6.41
C ILE A 290 -3.37 1.70 6.89
N SER A 291 -2.57 2.24 5.97
CA SER A 291 -1.48 3.18 6.24
C SER A 291 -1.91 4.60 5.93
N PHE A 292 -1.32 5.57 6.60
CA PHE A 292 -1.66 7.00 6.44
C PHE A 292 -0.56 7.88 7.00
N ASP A 293 -0.50 9.10 6.49
CA ASP A 293 0.27 10.15 7.14
C ASP A 293 -0.55 10.77 8.28
N TYR A 294 0.09 11.15 9.37
CA TYR A 294 -0.54 11.80 10.52
C TYR A 294 0.23 13.04 10.96
N THR A 295 -0.50 13.98 11.55
CA THR A 295 0.05 15.16 12.20
C THR A 295 -0.84 15.55 13.37
N GLY A 296 -0.51 16.61 14.11
CA GLY A 296 -1.39 17.11 15.18
C GLY A 296 -0.74 18.20 16.03
N PRO A 297 -1.50 18.92 16.86
CA PRO A 297 -1.00 19.99 17.70
C PRO A 297 0.16 19.61 18.63
N ASN A 298 0.24 18.31 18.98
CA ASN A 298 1.28 17.76 19.85
C ASN A 298 2.09 16.64 19.15
N ALA A 299 2.03 16.57 17.82
CA ALA A 299 2.74 15.58 17.03
C ALA A 299 3.29 16.19 15.76
N PHE A 300 4.51 15.84 15.39
CA PHE A 300 5.06 16.16 14.09
C PHE A 300 4.56 15.19 13.03
N ALA A 301 4.50 15.65 11.78
CA ALA A 301 4.05 14.84 10.66
C ALA A 301 4.84 13.53 10.55
N GLY A 302 4.15 12.40 10.46
CA GLY A 302 4.74 11.07 10.43
C GLY A 302 3.86 10.04 9.75
N LEU A 303 4.39 8.82 9.58
CA LEU A 303 3.71 7.69 8.98
C LEU A 303 3.13 6.78 10.07
N GLY A 304 1.86 6.42 9.93
CA GLY A 304 1.16 5.49 10.81
C GLY A 304 0.41 4.38 10.05
N ALA A 305 -0.05 3.39 10.79
CA ALA A 305 -0.95 2.38 10.27
C ALA A 305 -1.88 1.84 11.36
N ILE A 306 -3.01 1.28 10.91
CA ILE A 306 -3.92 0.47 11.71
C ILE A 306 -4.18 -0.86 10.99
N TYR A 307 -4.55 -1.85 11.76
CA TYR A 307 -5.04 -3.13 11.27
C TYR A 307 -6.57 -3.19 11.40
N TYR A 308 -7.24 -3.63 10.35
CA TYR A 308 -8.65 -3.97 10.36
C TYR A 308 -8.81 -5.48 10.29
N ASP A 309 -9.47 -6.07 11.31
CA ASP A 309 -9.60 -7.54 11.45
C ASP A 309 -10.83 -8.13 10.71
N GLY A 310 -11.54 -7.29 9.95
CA GLY A 310 -12.82 -7.62 9.32
C GLY A 310 -14.04 -7.10 10.10
N SER A 311 -13.84 -6.57 11.30
CA SER A 311 -14.90 -6.01 12.15
C SER A 311 -14.46 -4.76 12.93
N GLN A 312 -13.24 -4.71 13.41
CA GLN A 312 -12.71 -3.67 14.27
C GLN A 312 -11.31 -3.20 13.84
N PHE A 313 -10.99 -1.97 14.20
CA PHE A 313 -9.64 -1.42 14.04
C PHE A 313 -8.79 -1.69 15.26
N SER A 314 -7.51 -1.94 15.05
CA SER A 314 -6.52 -1.94 16.12
C SER A 314 -6.21 -0.53 16.60
N ASP A 315 -5.46 -0.43 17.69
CA ASP A 315 -4.76 0.79 18.03
C ASP A 315 -3.81 1.21 16.90
N MET A 316 -3.54 2.52 16.81
CA MET A 316 -2.62 3.08 15.84
C MET A 316 -1.17 2.69 16.13
N LEU A 317 -0.50 2.13 15.15
CA LEU A 317 0.94 1.95 15.11
C LEU A 317 1.60 3.20 14.51
N LYS A 318 2.44 3.90 15.26
CA LYS A 318 3.31 4.96 14.75
C LYS A 318 4.58 4.32 14.15
N ILE A 319 4.64 4.22 12.82
CA ILE A 319 5.77 3.59 12.10
C ILE A 319 6.99 4.50 12.10
N ARG A 320 6.79 5.77 11.74
CA ARG A 320 7.83 6.80 11.74
C ARG A 320 7.27 8.09 12.32
N GLN A 321 7.79 8.52 13.47
CA GLN A 321 7.46 9.82 14.02
C GLN A 321 8.30 10.90 13.34
N GLY A 322 7.69 12.05 13.07
CA GLY A 322 8.40 13.22 12.58
C GLY A 322 9.38 13.78 13.63
N ASP A 323 10.42 14.43 13.14
CA ASP A 323 11.42 15.10 13.97
C ASP A 323 11.12 16.61 14.10
N SER A 324 10.29 17.19 13.24
CA SER A 324 9.91 18.59 13.21
C SER A 324 8.65 18.80 12.34
N VAL A 325 8.16 20.04 12.31
CA VAL A 325 7.12 20.48 11.37
C VAL A 325 7.62 20.45 9.94
N ILE A 326 6.68 20.47 8.99
CA ILE A 326 6.95 20.69 7.57
C ILE A 326 6.66 22.15 7.25
N ASP A 327 7.68 22.87 6.74
CA ASP A 327 7.61 24.30 6.41
C ASP A 327 8.54 24.55 5.20
N VAL A 328 8.07 24.16 4.02
CA VAL A 328 8.85 24.16 2.77
C VAL A 328 8.29 25.09 1.71
N MET A 329 7.08 25.62 1.92
CA MET A 329 6.37 26.48 0.98
C MET A 329 5.99 27.80 1.66
N THR A 330 5.79 28.82 0.87
CA THR A 330 5.19 30.07 1.37
C THR A 330 3.67 29.91 1.36
N GLY A 331 3.02 30.13 2.49
CA GLY A 331 1.59 29.90 2.68
C GLY A 331 1.29 28.43 2.99
N VAL A 332 0.21 27.92 2.45
CA VAL A 332 -0.27 26.57 2.73
C VAL A 332 0.81 25.50 2.48
N GLN A 333 1.05 24.66 3.47
CA GLN A 333 2.04 23.60 3.40
C GLN A 333 1.46 22.32 2.78
N ARG A 334 2.25 21.65 1.92
CA ARG A 334 1.89 20.35 1.35
C ARG A 334 2.75 19.23 1.95
N TRP A 335 2.15 18.10 2.21
CA TRP A 335 2.83 16.89 2.67
C TRP A 335 2.57 15.65 1.79
N GLY A 336 2.10 15.87 0.57
CA GLY A 336 1.94 14.83 -0.44
C GLY A 336 0.67 15.00 -1.27
N ASP A 337 0.38 13.98 -2.07
CA ASP A 337 -0.85 13.78 -2.81
C ASP A 337 -1.36 12.33 -2.65
N TYR A 338 -0.50 11.43 -2.21
CA TYR A 338 -0.81 10.01 -1.94
C TYR A 338 0.32 9.36 -1.14
N THR A 339 -0.02 8.29 -0.43
CA THR A 339 0.91 7.31 0.14
C THR A 339 0.95 6.06 -0.73
N GLY A 340 1.81 5.10 -0.40
CA GLY A 340 1.86 3.79 -1.06
C GLY A 340 1.55 2.67 -0.08
N SER A 341 0.80 1.67 -0.56
CA SER A 341 0.56 0.43 0.16
C SER A 341 0.49 -0.72 -0.84
N GLN A 342 1.17 -1.82 -0.57
CA GLN A 342 1.15 -3.01 -1.41
C GLN A 342 1.36 -4.28 -0.60
N THR A 343 0.53 -5.29 -0.88
CA THR A 343 0.71 -6.64 -0.34
C THR A 343 2.08 -7.19 -0.72
N TYR A 344 2.79 -7.80 0.23
CA TYR A 344 4.02 -8.52 -0.03
C TYR A 344 3.70 -9.93 -0.51
N TRP A 345 3.62 -10.11 -1.82
CA TRP A 345 3.19 -11.34 -2.47
C TRP A 345 3.94 -12.61 -2.06
N PRO A 346 5.29 -12.58 -1.81
CA PRO A 346 6.00 -13.76 -1.33
C PRO A 346 5.57 -14.23 0.07
N ALA A 347 4.91 -13.37 0.86
CA ALA A 347 4.43 -13.71 2.20
C ALA A 347 3.16 -12.92 2.51
N ILE A 348 2.02 -13.45 2.07
CA ILE A 348 0.69 -12.88 2.35
C ILE A 348 0.54 -12.66 3.87
N GLY A 349 -0.03 -11.54 4.26
CA GLY A 349 -0.08 -11.06 5.65
C GLY A 349 0.94 -9.99 5.98
N LYS A 350 1.88 -9.73 5.07
CA LYS A 350 2.80 -8.59 5.12
C LYS A 350 2.45 -7.57 4.06
N VAL A 351 2.67 -6.30 4.38
CA VAL A 351 2.37 -5.15 3.53
C VAL A 351 3.56 -4.19 3.53
N TRP A 352 3.99 -3.77 2.37
CA TRP A 352 4.89 -2.64 2.21
C TRP A 352 4.09 -1.35 2.22
N VAL A 353 4.52 -0.39 3.04
CA VAL A 353 3.91 0.93 3.14
C VAL A 353 4.96 2.02 2.97
N VAL A 354 4.56 3.13 2.35
CA VAL A 354 5.41 4.31 2.22
C VAL A 354 4.58 5.57 2.48
N GLY A 355 5.15 6.50 3.25
CA GLY A 355 4.52 7.79 3.56
C GLY A 355 5.58 8.83 3.91
N ILE A 356 5.13 9.97 4.40
CA ILE A 356 5.97 11.16 4.65
C ILE A 356 6.21 11.33 6.15
N TYR A 357 7.33 11.94 6.49
CA TYR A 357 7.61 12.44 7.84
C TYR A 357 8.34 13.78 7.81
N GLY A 358 8.10 14.62 8.82
CA GLY A 358 8.79 15.90 9.00
C GLY A 358 10.23 15.70 9.48
N LYS A 359 11.20 16.34 8.80
CA LYS A 359 12.63 16.28 9.10
C LYS A 359 13.05 17.45 9.98
N LYS A 360 14.17 17.29 10.71
CA LYS A 360 14.75 18.31 11.61
C LYS A 360 14.97 19.70 10.97
N ASN A 361 15.16 19.75 9.65
CA ASN A 361 15.35 20.98 8.90
C ASN A 361 14.04 21.61 8.40
N ARG A 362 12.90 21.25 8.99
CA ARG A 362 11.53 21.62 8.58
C ARG A 362 11.14 21.14 7.18
N GLY A 363 11.94 20.30 6.55
CA GLY A 363 11.62 19.63 5.30
C GLY A 363 10.82 18.34 5.54
N TYR A 364 10.56 17.60 4.48
CA TYR A 364 9.97 16.26 4.57
C TYR A 364 10.92 15.19 4.04
N GLY A 365 10.66 13.95 4.40
CA GLY A 365 11.32 12.76 3.86
C GLY A 365 10.31 11.64 3.73
N ASN A 366 10.61 10.70 2.84
CA ASN A 366 9.81 9.49 2.69
C ASN A 366 10.36 8.40 3.63
N TYR A 367 9.47 7.60 4.18
CA TYR A 367 9.81 6.42 4.96
C TYR A 367 9.04 5.22 4.43
N MET A 368 9.74 4.11 4.24
CA MET A 368 9.18 2.86 3.77
C MET A 368 9.37 1.78 4.84
N ALA A 369 8.34 0.98 5.09
CA ALA A 369 8.37 -0.10 6.05
C ALA A 369 7.63 -1.35 5.54
N GLU A 370 8.11 -2.52 5.92
CA GLU A 370 7.34 -3.75 5.87
C GLU A 370 6.60 -3.90 7.21
N ILE A 371 5.28 -4.06 7.13
CA ILE A 371 4.41 -4.28 8.29
C ILE A 371 3.78 -5.65 8.12
N GLY A 372 3.77 -6.43 9.19
CA GLY A 372 3.04 -7.68 9.27
C GLY A 372 2.01 -7.62 10.38
N ILE A 373 0.93 -8.38 10.26
CA ILE A 373 0.09 -8.68 11.40
C ILE A 373 0.96 -9.45 12.38
N PRO A 374 1.02 -9.07 13.69
CA PRO A 374 1.59 -9.98 14.66
C PRO A 374 0.84 -11.30 14.50
N SER A 375 1.53 -12.36 14.10
CA SER A 375 0.95 -13.69 14.20
C SER A 375 0.35 -13.73 15.59
N LEU A 376 -0.98 -13.89 15.67
CA LEU A 376 -1.68 -13.96 16.93
C LEU A 376 -0.85 -14.91 17.80
N ALA A 377 -0.19 -14.35 18.80
CA ALA A 377 0.54 -15.12 19.79
C ALA A 377 -0.53 -15.89 20.56
N GLY A 378 -0.98 -17.03 20.00
CA GLY A 378 -2.06 -17.80 20.56
C GLY A 378 -2.56 -18.95 19.68
N VAL A 379 -2.40 -18.88 18.37
CA VAL A 379 -2.65 -20.04 17.49
C VAL A 379 -1.37 -20.35 16.73
N ALA A 380 -0.39 -20.90 17.43
CA ALA A 380 0.66 -21.62 16.75
C ALA A 380 -0.04 -22.70 15.91
N ASN A 381 0.12 -22.65 14.59
CA ASN A 381 -0.21 -23.76 13.71
C ASN A 381 0.23 -25.06 14.43
N GLU A 382 -0.65 -26.04 14.56
CA GLU A 382 -0.29 -27.31 15.21
C GLU A 382 0.94 -27.96 14.55
N GLN A 383 1.26 -27.62 13.31
CA GLN A 383 2.51 -28.02 12.65
C GLN A 383 3.74 -27.27 13.18
N GLN A 384 3.63 -26.01 13.62
CA GLN A 384 4.76 -25.32 14.29
C GLN A 384 4.91 -25.77 15.75
N LYS A 385 3.85 -26.19 16.42
CA LYS A 385 3.96 -26.81 17.74
C LYS A 385 4.70 -28.15 17.74
N LYS A 386 4.72 -28.88 16.62
CA LYS A 386 5.51 -30.13 16.49
C LYS A 386 7.01 -29.88 16.38
N ASN A 387 7.44 -28.67 16.01
CA ASN A 387 8.86 -28.32 15.84
C ASN A 387 9.36 -27.29 16.90
N ALA A 388 8.54 -26.93 17.87
CA ALA A 388 8.97 -26.08 18.98
C ALA A 388 9.96 -26.89 19.85
N GLY A 389 11.26 -26.73 19.60
CA GLY A 389 12.29 -27.29 20.43
C GLY A 389 12.20 -26.72 21.85
N LYS A 390 12.93 -27.30 22.79
CA LYS A 390 13.11 -26.80 24.17
C LYS A 390 14.54 -26.38 24.36
N VAL A 391 14.75 -25.34 25.17
CA VAL A 391 16.09 -24.92 25.60
C VAL A 391 16.14 -25.02 27.12
N PHE A 392 17.13 -25.74 27.62
CA PHE A 392 17.34 -25.93 29.05
C PHE A 392 18.83 -26.11 29.38
N PRO A 393 19.27 -25.80 30.63
CA PRO A 393 18.49 -25.11 31.63
C PRO A 393 18.13 -23.69 31.20
N ASN A 394 17.01 -23.15 31.72
CA ASN A 394 16.62 -21.77 31.52
C ASN A 394 15.98 -21.24 32.80
N PRO A 395 16.61 -20.36 33.56
CA PRO A 395 17.89 -19.66 33.30
C PRO A 395 19.13 -20.58 33.25
N ALA A 396 20.17 -20.14 32.51
CA ALA A 396 21.40 -20.87 32.26
C ALA A 396 22.63 -20.06 32.69
N PHE A 397 23.75 -20.75 32.99
CA PHE A 397 25.03 -20.13 33.30
C PHE A 397 26.01 -20.25 32.13
N ASP A 398 26.61 -21.39 31.90
CA ASP A 398 27.73 -21.56 30.96
C ASP A 398 27.31 -22.28 29.68
N TYR A 399 26.21 -23.04 29.70
CA TYR A 399 25.72 -23.79 28.56
C TYR A 399 24.16 -23.88 28.52
N ILE A 400 23.66 -24.11 27.35
CA ILE A 400 22.25 -24.51 27.09
C ILE A 400 22.24 -25.76 26.26
N GLN A 401 21.19 -26.57 26.41
CA GLN A 401 20.87 -27.67 25.51
C GLN A 401 19.57 -27.33 24.74
N ALA A 402 19.58 -27.59 23.45
CA ALA A 402 18.42 -27.46 22.60
C ALA A 402 17.92 -28.85 22.17
N GLU A 403 16.69 -29.18 22.55
CA GLU A 403 15.99 -30.38 22.11
C GLU A 403 14.97 -30.02 21.05
N PHE A 404 15.02 -30.60 19.87
CA PHE A 404 14.12 -30.36 18.75
C PHE A 404 14.07 -31.57 17.82
N SER A 405 13.08 -31.59 16.90
CA SER A 405 12.93 -32.66 15.94
C SER A 405 12.95 -32.14 14.49
N VAL A 406 13.55 -32.90 13.57
CA VAL A 406 13.50 -32.61 12.14
C VAL A 406 12.84 -33.77 11.39
N SER A 407 12.05 -33.47 10.35
CA SER A 407 11.31 -34.45 9.55
C SER A 407 12.22 -35.25 8.62
N THR A 408 13.31 -34.64 8.19
CA THR A 408 14.37 -35.26 7.34
C THR A 408 15.72 -34.89 7.90
N ALA A 409 16.73 -35.77 7.66
CA ALA A 409 18.11 -35.45 8.02
C ALA A 409 18.62 -34.26 7.20
N GLN A 410 19.15 -33.22 7.86
CA GLN A 410 19.53 -31.97 7.23
C GLN A 410 20.57 -31.19 8.05
N GLN A 411 21.23 -30.24 7.42
CA GLN A 411 22.07 -29.27 8.11
C GLN A 411 21.23 -28.16 8.71
N VAL A 412 21.59 -27.70 9.92
CA VAL A 412 20.94 -26.60 10.62
C VAL A 412 22.00 -25.65 11.15
N ASP A 413 21.85 -24.38 10.79
CA ASP A 413 22.71 -23.27 11.28
C ASP A 413 22.09 -22.66 12.53
N PHE A 414 22.87 -22.57 13.62
CA PHE A 414 22.44 -22.00 14.88
C PHE A 414 23.08 -20.64 15.12
N SER A 415 22.26 -19.69 15.57
CA SER A 415 22.68 -18.33 15.91
C SER A 415 21.95 -17.85 17.16
N ILE A 416 22.61 -16.97 17.92
CA ILE A 416 22.04 -16.31 19.10
C ILE A 416 21.82 -14.83 18.81
N TYR A 417 20.68 -14.32 19.21
CA TYR A 417 20.26 -12.93 19.06
C TYR A 417 19.96 -12.33 20.44
N ASP A 418 20.25 -11.05 20.62
CA ASP A 418 19.75 -10.29 21.76
C ASP A 418 18.26 -9.91 21.59
N ILE A 419 17.66 -9.31 22.62
CA ILE A 419 16.24 -8.92 22.60
C ILE A 419 15.91 -7.82 21.58
N THR A 420 16.91 -7.13 21.03
CA THR A 420 16.74 -6.13 19.97
C THR A 420 16.76 -6.74 18.57
N GLY A 421 16.98 -8.07 18.46
CA GLY A 421 17.09 -8.78 17.19
C GLY A 421 18.47 -8.73 16.54
N ARG A 422 19.48 -8.17 17.22
CA ARG A 422 20.86 -8.17 16.75
C ARG A 422 21.50 -9.54 17.00
N MET A 423 22.12 -10.14 15.98
CA MET A 423 22.91 -11.37 16.15
C MET A 423 24.14 -11.07 17.02
N VAL A 424 24.27 -11.76 18.15
CA VAL A 424 25.39 -11.63 19.10
C VAL A 424 26.38 -12.77 18.97
N ASP A 425 25.95 -13.92 18.47
CA ASP A 425 26.84 -15.06 18.22
C ASP A 425 26.31 -15.92 17.08
N LYS A 426 27.17 -16.36 16.17
CA LYS A 426 26.93 -17.41 15.18
C LYS A 426 27.61 -18.66 15.65
N LEU A 427 26.84 -19.61 16.18
CA LEU A 427 27.39 -20.76 16.86
C LEU A 427 28.11 -21.73 15.90
N TYR A 428 27.36 -22.56 15.21
CA TYR A 428 27.92 -23.48 14.20
C TYR A 428 26.80 -24.16 13.42
N THR A 429 27.16 -24.70 12.26
CA THR A 429 26.32 -25.57 11.46
C THR A 429 26.47 -27.00 11.95
N THR A 430 25.36 -27.70 12.18
CA THR A 430 25.39 -29.10 12.57
C THR A 430 24.48 -29.95 11.69
N TYR A 431 24.84 -31.22 11.52
CA TYR A 431 24.02 -32.17 10.81
C TYR A 431 23.05 -32.84 11.78
N CYS A 432 21.76 -32.58 11.59
CA CYS A 432 20.67 -33.15 12.40
C CYS A 432 20.10 -34.40 11.76
N LYS A 433 19.93 -35.47 12.54
CA LYS A 433 19.31 -36.71 12.10
C LYS A 433 17.80 -36.57 12.09
N LYS A 434 17.12 -37.31 11.22
CA LYS A 434 15.65 -37.42 11.24
C LYS A 434 15.15 -37.83 12.63
N GLY A 435 14.14 -37.13 13.16
CA GLY A 435 13.61 -37.32 14.51
C GLY A 435 14.23 -36.38 15.52
N ALA A 436 14.24 -36.75 16.80
CA ALA A 436 14.70 -35.94 17.90
C ALA A 436 16.22 -35.71 17.88
N ASN A 437 16.65 -34.50 18.12
CA ASN A 437 18.05 -34.10 18.27
C ASN A 437 18.20 -33.32 19.59
N LEU A 438 19.37 -33.50 20.22
CA LEU A 438 19.78 -32.77 21.42
C LEU A 438 21.18 -32.21 21.18
N ILE A 439 21.31 -30.88 21.23
CA ILE A 439 22.58 -30.19 20.95
C ILE A 439 22.90 -29.24 22.08
N GLN A 440 24.16 -29.24 22.52
CA GLN A 440 24.63 -28.35 23.58
C GLN A 440 25.42 -27.19 22.97
N PHE A 441 25.15 -25.99 23.49
CA PHE A 441 25.82 -24.75 23.10
C PHE A 441 26.49 -24.11 24.33
N ASN A 442 27.75 -23.71 24.16
CA ASN A 442 28.47 -22.91 25.16
C ASN A 442 28.01 -21.46 25.05
N ILE A 443 27.51 -20.90 26.16
CA ILE A 443 27.04 -19.51 26.27
C ILE A 443 27.84 -18.70 27.32
N ALA A 444 28.89 -19.28 27.86
CA ALA A 444 29.76 -18.61 28.85
C ALA A 444 30.31 -17.25 28.37
N PRO A 445 30.61 -17.03 27.05
CA PRO A 445 31.08 -15.74 26.56
C PRO A 445 30.00 -14.64 26.51
N LEU A 446 28.70 -15.00 26.62
CA LEU A 446 27.62 -14.00 26.56
C LEU A 446 27.53 -13.20 27.84
N ALA A 447 27.19 -11.93 27.75
CA ALA A 447 26.86 -11.13 28.92
C ALA A 447 25.56 -11.63 29.59
N LYS A 448 25.34 -11.30 30.85
CA LYS A 448 24.07 -11.58 31.53
C LYS A 448 22.93 -10.89 30.80
N GLY A 449 21.85 -11.61 30.53
CA GLY A 449 20.72 -11.03 29.77
C GLY A 449 19.79 -12.08 29.17
N SER A 450 18.80 -11.59 28.44
CA SER A 450 17.85 -12.40 27.70
C SER A 450 18.24 -12.53 26.22
N TYR A 451 18.15 -13.73 25.69
CA TYR A 451 18.60 -14.08 24.35
C TYR A 451 17.58 -14.98 23.64
N VAL A 452 17.73 -15.08 22.34
CA VAL A 452 16.96 -15.99 21.46
C VAL A 452 17.95 -16.89 20.73
N LEU A 453 17.83 -18.22 20.92
CA LEU A 453 18.47 -19.23 20.07
C LEU A 453 17.59 -19.47 18.85
N LYS A 454 18.17 -19.39 17.64
CA LYS A 454 17.49 -19.68 16.36
C LYS A 454 18.28 -20.70 15.57
N GLY A 455 17.60 -21.75 15.09
CA GLY A 455 18.12 -22.75 14.15
C GLY A 455 17.42 -22.63 12.81
N VAL A 456 18.17 -22.57 11.70
CA VAL A 456 17.68 -22.41 10.33
C VAL A 456 18.31 -23.47 9.44
N ASN A 457 17.56 -24.13 8.57
CA ASN A 457 18.11 -25.07 7.59
C ASN A 457 18.72 -24.37 6.37
N THR A 458 19.32 -25.11 5.47
CA THR A 458 19.95 -24.61 4.23
C THR A 458 18.98 -23.89 3.30
N ASP A 459 17.68 -24.18 3.38
CA ASP A 459 16.63 -23.56 2.56
C ASP A 459 16.06 -22.29 3.22
N GLY A 460 16.62 -21.86 4.36
CA GLY A 460 16.17 -20.68 5.10
C GLY A 460 14.97 -20.93 6.02
N ALA A 461 14.46 -22.17 6.11
CA ALA A 461 13.34 -22.48 6.99
C ALA A 461 13.77 -22.54 8.48
N ILE A 462 12.97 -21.95 9.35
CA ILE A 462 13.20 -21.95 10.80
C ILE A 462 12.86 -23.35 11.34
N ILE A 463 13.85 -24.02 11.92
CA ILE A 463 13.73 -25.33 12.57
C ILE A 463 13.34 -25.18 14.03
N MET A 464 13.92 -24.22 14.72
CA MET A 464 13.56 -23.88 16.09
C MET A 464 13.86 -22.43 16.43
N THR A 465 13.10 -21.89 17.38
CA THR A 465 13.36 -20.57 18.00
C THR A 465 12.91 -20.63 19.46
N ASN A 466 13.84 -20.36 20.38
CA ASN A 466 13.54 -20.37 21.82
C ASN A 466 14.27 -19.26 22.57
N LYS A 467 13.59 -18.68 23.54
CA LYS A 467 14.20 -17.70 24.47
C LYS A 467 14.89 -18.40 25.62
N PHE A 468 16.03 -17.85 26.07
CA PHE A 468 16.70 -18.25 27.28
C PHE A 468 17.30 -17.03 28.01
N ILE A 469 17.58 -17.21 29.29
CA ILE A 469 18.19 -16.19 30.17
C ILE A 469 19.58 -16.67 30.57
N ARG A 470 20.60 -15.84 30.31
CA ARG A 470 21.99 -16.02 30.81
C ARG A 470 22.13 -15.30 32.15
N GLN A 471 22.47 -16.02 33.22
CA GLN A 471 22.74 -15.51 34.59
C GLN A 471 24.20 -15.22 34.83
#